data_637d0b3c96bdadf1c3c29f666d09b9b4
#
_entry.id   637d0b3c96bdadf1c3c29f666d09b9b4
#
_cell.length_a   1.000
_cell.length_b   1.000
_cell.length_c   1.000
_cell.angle_alpha   90.00
_cell.angle_beta   90.00
_cell.angle_gamma   90.00
#
_symmetry.space_group_name_H-M   'P 1'
#
loop_
_entity.id
_entity.type
_entity.pdbx_description
1 polymer ?
#
loop_
_entity_poly.entity_id
_entity_poly.type
_entity_poly.pdbx_seq_one_letter_code
_entity_poly.pdbx_strand_id
1 'polypeptide(L)'
;MILGRRHESLEGLGPAIAPTPPPHPYAFNRPSDVVTDAQGNIFVADGYNNNRAIKYDKAGRFVASTIGTRGREPGQMHLPHSITVDNAGNIYVADRNNGRIQVFNSDLVLRAIYDHVGAPWAVCISPGPHQYLYSSNSNPDQNVAAVNAVTGEIFKMELDGTVVGKFGKSGKRLGELSTVHDIDCRNESEILVGEIVAWRAQKLTLGAAGPRTSNTK
;
A
#
# COMPACT_ATOMS: atom_id res chain seq x y z
N MET A 1 23.62 -2.92 -5.58
CA MET A 1 22.85 -3.10 -6.83
C MET A 1 22.02 -1.85 -7.06
N ILE A 2 21.87 -1.39 -8.30
CA ILE A 2 21.00 -0.27 -8.67
C ILE A 2 19.94 -0.83 -9.62
N LEU A 3 18.67 -0.65 -9.28
CA LEU A 3 17.55 -0.91 -10.18
C LEU A 3 17.08 0.44 -10.75
N GLY A 4 16.75 0.45 -12.04
CA GLY A 4 16.39 1.66 -12.75
C GLY A 4 17.59 2.42 -13.32
N ARG A 5 17.30 3.52 -14.01
CA ARG A 5 18.30 4.40 -14.63
C ARG A 5 18.19 5.81 -14.07
N ARG A 6 19.29 6.33 -13.59
CA ARG A 6 19.36 7.69 -13.08
C ARG A 6 19.07 8.68 -14.20
N HIS A 7 18.19 9.64 -13.95
CA HIS A 7 17.75 10.69 -14.88
C HIS A 7 17.02 10.21 -16.15
N GLU A 8 16.63 8.94 -16.22
CA GLU A 8 15.81 8.39 -17.31
C GLU A 8 14.39 8.09 -16.84
N SER A 9 13.77 9.00 -16.06
CA SER A 9 12.33 8.91 -15.81
C SER A 9 11.61 9.20 -17.13
N LEU A 10 10.50 8.54 -17.37
CA LEU A 10 9.62 8.83 -18.50
C LEU A 10 8.83 10.15 -18.28
N GLU A 11 9.40 11.10 -17.53
CA GLU A 11 8.82 12.42 -17.32
C GLU A 11 8.77 13.18 -18.66
N GLY A 12 7.61 13.61 -19.02
CA GLY A 12 7.38 14.33 -20.29
C GLY A 12 6.44 13.58 -21.24
N LEU A 13 6.23 12.30 -21.04
CA LEU A 13 5.05 11.64 -21.62
C LEU A 13 3.88 12.02 -20.72
N GLY A 14 3.12 13.03 -21.12
CA GLY A 14 1.92 13.51 -20.41
C GLY A 14 0.99 12.38 -20.00
N PRO A 15 -0.11 12.65 -19.28
CA PRO A 15 -1.04 11.61 -18.88
C PRO A 15 -1.42 10.78 -20.09
N ALA A 16 -1.04 9.50 -20.08
CA ALA A 16 -1.30 8.61 -21.21
C ALA A 16 -2.82 8.51 -21.42
N ILE A 17 -3.29 9.13 -22.48
CA ILE A 17 -4.71 9.13 -22.90
C ILE A 17 -5.02 7.87 -23.71
N ALA A 18 -4.01 7.09 -24.10
CA ALA A 18 -4.16 5.86 -24.88
C ALA A 18 -3.43 4.69 -24.18
N PRO A 19 -3.79 3.44 -24.49
CA PRO A 19 -3.03 2.29 -24.03
C PRO A 19 -1.60 2.38 -24.56
N THR A 20 -0.71 2.91 -23.75
CA THR A 20 0.72 2.87 -24.03
C THR A 20 1.21 1.44 -23.80
N PRO A 21 2.18 0.95 -24.59
CA PRO A 21 2.80 -0.32 -24.29
C PRO A 21 3.36 -0.28 -22.85
N PRO A 22 3.38 -1.41 -22.14
CA PRO A 22 3.90 -1.46 -20.78
C PRO A 22 5.31 -0.85 -20.77
N PRO A 23 5.62 0.01 -19.80
CA PRO A 23 6.92 0.66 -19.73
C PRO A 23 8.02 -0.39 -19.62
N HIS A 24 9.20 -0.08 -20.20
CA HIS A 24 10.36 -0.96 -20.13
C HIS A 24 10.60 -1.42 -18.67
N PRO A 25 10.96 -2.70 -18.42
CA PRO A 25 11.11 -3.25 -17.07
C PRO A 25 11.99 -2.45 -16.12
N TYR A 26 13.02 -1.78 -16.63
CA TYR A 26 13.95 -0.97 -15.82
C TYR A 26 13.72 0.55 -15.92
N ALA A 27 12.65 0.99 -16.55
CA ALA A 27 12.28 2.40 -16.62
C ALA A 27 11.20 2.70 -15.59
N PHE A 28 11.61 3.15 -14.41
CA PHE A 28 10.71 3.60 -13.36
C PHE A 28 10.21 5.02 -13.63
N ASN A 29 8.99 5.30 -13.16
CA ASN A 29 8.46 6.64 -13.18
C ASN A 29 7.82 6.99 -11.84
N ARG A 30 8.63 7.51 -10.93
CA ARG A 30 8.30 7.83 -9.54
C ARG A 30 7.82 6.58 -8.77
N PRO A 31 8.70 5.56 -8.60
CA PRO A 31 8.41 4.43 -7.75
C PRO A 31 8.16 4.93 -6.32
N SER A 32 7.16 4.36 -5.67
CA SER A 32 6.68 4.84 -4.38
C SER A 32 7.12 3.98 -3.21
N ASP A 33 7.34 2.67 -3.45
CA ASP A 33 7.69 1.74 -2.38
C ASP A 33 8.34 0.46 -2.91
N VAL A 34 9.06 -0.25 -2.03
CA VAL A 34 9.79 -1.48 -2.35
C VAL A 34 9.79 -2.45 -1.17
N VAL A 35 9.61 -3.74 -1.47
CA VAL A 35 9.71 -4.82 -0.48
C VAL A 35 10.50 -6.00 -1.04
N THR A 36 11.09 -6.80 -0.15
CA THR A 36 11.75 -8.07 -0.51
C THR A 36 11.08 -9.24 0.18
N ASP A 37 10.91 -10.36 -0.55
CA ASP A 37 10.45 -11.62 0.05
C ASP A 37 11.60 -12.39 0.73
N ALA A 38 11.27 -13.50 1.37
CA ALA A 38 12.23 -14.36 2.06
C ALA A 38 13.28 -14.99 1.11
N GLN A 39 13.01 -15.06 -0.19
CA GLN A 39 13.91 -15.57 -1.21
C GLN A 39 14.85 -14.47 -1.75
N GLY A 40 14.63 -13.23 -1.32
CA GLY A 40 15.37 -12.06 -1.77
C GLY A 40 14.88 -11.48 -3.10
N ASN A 41 13.73 -11.91 -3.62
CA ASN A 41 13.12 -11.23 -4.74
C ASN A 41 12.66 -9.84 -4.32
N ILE A 42 12.72 -8.91 -5.26
CA ILE A 42 12.44 -7.49 -5.03
C ILE A 42 11.15 -7.13 -5.75
N PHE A 43 10.21 -6.55 -5.01
CA PHE A 43 8.94 -6.06 -5.56
C PHE A 43 8.87 -4.55 -5.39
N VAL A 44 8.51 -3.84 -6.45
CA VAL A 44 8.45 -2.38 -6.49
C VAL A 44 7.05 -1.93 -6.88
N ALA A 45 6.47 -1.03 -6.10
CA ALA A 45 5.32 -0.25 -6.51
C ALA A 45 5.81 0.91 -7.38
N ASP A 46 5.70 0.79 -8.70
CA ASP A 46 6.09 1.82 -9.66
C ASP A 46 4.87 2.67 -10.00
N GLY A 47 4.49 3.54 -9.04
CA GLY A 47 3.14 3.97 -8.81
C GLY A 47 2.70 5.20 -9.59
N TYR A 48 3.34 6.34 -9.44
CA TYR A 48 2.74 7.62 -9.82
C TYR A 48 2.37 7.72 -11.31
N ASN A 49 3.20 7.18 -12.20
CA ASN A 49 2.91 7.26 -13.62
C ASN A 49 2.87 5.91 -14.35
N ASN A 50 3.55 4.89 -13.84
CA ASN A 50 3.58 3.58 -14.50
C ASN A 50 2.45 2.63 -14.06
N ASN A 51 1.79 2.92 -12.92
CA ASN A 51 0.60 2.21 -12.44
C ASN A 51 0.76 0.69 -12.37
N ARG A 52 1.93 0.20 -11.91
CA ARG A 52 2.26 -1.22 -11.87
C ARG A 52 2.98 -1.62 -10.57
N ALA A 53 2.88 -2.90 -10.25
CA ALA A 53 3.85 -3.60 -9.40
C ALA A 53 4.78 -4.42 -10.30
N ILE A 54 6.08 -4.50 -9.96
CA ILE A 54 7.08 -5.19 -10.77
C ILE A 54 7.99 -6.02 -9.87
N LYS A 55 8.35 -7.22 -10.33
CA LYS A 55 9.20 -8.18 -9.62
C LYS A 55 10.54 -8.32 -10.30
N TYR A 56 11.59 -8.32 -9.50
CA TYR A 56 12.94 -8.71 -9.88
C TYR A 56 13.42 -9.87 -9.00
N ASP A 57 14.31 -10.70 -9.51
CA ASP A 57 15.00 -11.66 -8.68
C ASP A 57 16.05 -10.97 -7.78
N LYS A 58 16.66 -11.72 -6.88
CA LYS A 58 17.69 -11.21 -5.94
C LYS A 58 18.93 -10.64 -6.65
N ALA A 59 19.14 -10.94 -7.92
CA ALA A 59 20.22 -10.37 -8.72
C ALA A 59 19.78 -9.12 -9.51
N GLY A 60 18.53 -8.69 -9.36
CA GLY A 60 17.96 -7.52 -10.04
C GLY A 60 17.53 -7.79 -11.48
N ARG A 61 17.37 -9.05 -11.88
CA ARG A 61 16.86 -9.40 -13.20
C ARG A 61 15.33 -9.37 -13.17
N PHE A 62 14.74 -8.77 -14.18
CA PHE A 62 13.29 -8.72 -14.35
C PHE A 62 12.67 -10.12 -14.39
N VAL A 63 11.58 -10.32 -13.68
CA VAL A 63 10.82 -11.57 -13.60
C VAL A 63 9.40 -11.39 -14.10
N ALA A 64 8.64 -10.44 -13.51
CA ALA A 64 7.23 -10.26 -13.80
C ALA A 64 6.79 -8.80 -13.56
N SER A 65 5.66 -8.43 -14.13
CA SER A 65 4.97 -7.16 -13.87
C SER A 65 3.46 -7.38 -13.95
N THR A 66 2.71 -6.59 -13.20
CA THR A 66 1.27 -6.43 -13.44
C THR A 66 1.03 -5.71 -14.76
N ILE A 67 -0.23 -5.54 -15.16
CA ILE A 67 -0.63 -5.04 -16.50
C ILE A 67 0.01 -3.68 -16.83
N GLY A 68 0.22 -2.80 -15.81
CA GLY A 68 0.89 -1.51 -16.01
C GLY A 68 0.03 -0.46 -16.72
N THR A 69 -1.27 -0.68 -16.86
CA THR A 69 -2.21 0.31 -17.38
C THR A 69 -3.03 0.92 -16.26
N ARG A 70 -3.20 2.23 -16.32
CA ARG A 70 -4.09 2.94 -15.40
C ARG A 70 -5.53 2.51 -15.61
N GLY A 71 -6.21 2.10 -14.54
CA GLY A 71 -7.62 1.71 -14.62
C GLY A 71 -8.15 1.15 -13.30
N ARG A 72 -9.41 0.68 -13.32
CA ARG A 72 -10.12 0.10 -12.18
C ARG A 72 -10.41 -1.40 -12.33
N GLU A 73 -10.20 -1.96 -13.52
CA GLU A 73 -10.41 -3.39 -13.71
C GLU A 73 -9.46 -4.21 -12.81
N PRO A 74 -9.79 -5.46 -12.50
CA PRO A 74 -8.90 -6.34 -11.75
C PRO A 74 -7.51 -6.42 -12.38
N GLY A 75 -6.47 -6.17 -11.56
CA GLY A 75 -5.07 -6.14 -12.03
C GLY A 75 -4.62 -4.82 -12.63
N GLN A 76 -5.53 -3.92 -13.01
CA GLN A 76 -5.18 -2.53 -13.31
C GLN A 76 -5.02 -1.74 -12.01
N MET A 77 -4.27 -0.66 -12.03
CA MET A 77 -4.01 0.18 -10.86
C MET A 77 -4.13 1.66 -11.20
N HIS A 78 -4.37 2.45 -10.17
CA HIS A 78 -4.28 3.90 -10.26
C HIS A 78 -3.50 4.42 -9.06
N LEU A 79 -2.24 4.73 -9.30
CA LEU A 79 -1.29 5.19 -8.30
C LEU A 79 -1.08 4.14 -7.19
N PRO A 80 -0.54 2.93 -7.50
CA PRO A 80 -0.08 2.02 -6.45
C PRO A 80 0.98 2.72 -5.60
N HIS A 81 0.72 2.83 -4.28
CA HIS A 81 1.48 3.73 -3.42
C HIS A 81 2.37 3.00 -2.42
N SER A 82 1.96 1.85 -1.94
CA SER A 82 2.75 1.02 -1.02
C SER A 82 2.60 -0.45 -1.37
N ILE A 83 3.58 -1.24 -0.97
CA ILE A 83 3.66 -2.67 -1.27
C ILE A 83 4.27 -3.43 -0.09
N THR A 84 3.68 -4.57 0.26
CA THR A 84 4.20 -5.44 1.32
C THR A 84 4.03 -6.91 0.96
N VAL A 85 4.68 -7.80 1.71
CA VAL A 85 4.68 -9.25 1.45
C VAL A 85 4.43 -10.02 2.75
N ASP A 86 3.60 -11.07 2.69
CA ASP A 86 3.38 -11.99 3.80
C ASP A 86 4.38 -13.17 3.81
N ASN A 87 4.34 -13.98 4.88
CA ASN A 87 5.20 -15.15 5.01
C ASN A 87 4.93 -16.24 3.96
N ALA A 88 3.75 -16.24 3.33
CA ALA A 88 3.40 -17.16 2.25
C ALA A 88 3.85 -16.66 0.87
N GLY A 89 4.39 -15.44 0.80
CA GLY A 89 4.85 -14.81 -0.44
C GLY A 89 3.73 -14.12 -1.23
N ASN A 90 2.57 -13.86 -0.62
CA ASN A 90 1.56 -13.03 -1.25
C ASN A 90 1.94 -11.55 -1.14
N ILE A 91 1.68 -10.82 -2.22
CA ILE A 91 2.05 -9.41 -2.39
C ILE A 91 0.80 -8.56 -2.27
N TYR A 92 0.81 -7.61 -1.35
CA TYR A 92 -0.29 -6.69 -1.09
C TYR A 92 0.09 -5.30 -1.61
N VAL A 93 -0.69 -4.77 -2.53
CA VAL A 93 -0.44 -3.49 -3.18
C VAL A 93 -1.55 -2.51 -2.83
N ALA A 94 -1.18 -1.40 -2.23
CA ALA A 94 -2.09 -0.28 -1.96
C ALA A 94 -2.40 0.45 -3.28
N ASP A 95 -3.51 0.10 -3.92
CA ASP A 95 -4.03 0.73 -5.13
C ASP A 95 -4.82 2.00 -4.75
N ARG A 96 -4.05 3.01 -4.33
CA ARG A 96 -4.48 4.18 -3.55
C ARG A 96 -5.66 4.91 -4.19
N ASN A 97 -5.52 5.34 -5.44
CA ASN A 97 -6.54 6.16 -6.08
C ASN A 97 -7.76 5.34 -6.56
N ASN A 98 -7.69 4.03 -6.50
CA ASN A 98 -8.84 3.14 -6.65
C ASN A 98 -9.52 2.82 -5.32
N GLY A 99 -8.95 3.23 -4.18
CA GLY A 99 -9.52 3.00 -2.85
C GLY A 99 -9.56 1.52 -2.46
N ARG A 100 -8.52 0.77 -2.81
CA ARG A 100 -8.48 -0.69 -2.58
C ARG A 100 -7.07 -1.21 -2.38
N ILE A 101 -6.97 -2.41 -1.80
CA ILE A 101 -5.76 -3.22 -1.80
C ILE A 101 -5.95 -4.36 -2.78
N GLN A 102 -4.98 -4.60 -3.65
CA GLN A 102 -4.95 -5.78 -4.49
C GLN A 102 -3.91 -6.77 -3.98
N VAL A 103 -4.29 -8.05 -3.90
CA VAL A 103 -3.43 -9.13 -3.42
C VAL A 103 -3.05 -10.02 -4.59
N PHE A 104 -1.76 -10.25 -4.74
CA PHE A 104 -1.19 -11.08 -5.80
C PHE A 104 -0.39 -12.22 -5.19
N ASN A 105 -0.19 -13.30 -5.94
CA ASN A 105 0.84 -14.28 -5.56
C ASN A 105 2.25 -13.75 -5.91
N SER A 106 3.27 -14.53 -5.60
CA SER A 106 4.67 -14.19 -5.89
C SER A 106 4.99 -13.98 -7.38
N ASP A 107 4.13 -14.45 -8.29
CA ASP A 107 4.28 -14.27 -9.75
C ASP A 107 3.44 -13.09 -10.27
N LEU A 108 2.93 -12.27 -9.36
CA LEU A 108 2.08 -11.12 -9.63
C LEU A 108 0.77 -11.48 -10.37
N VAL A 109 0.23 -12.68 -10.10
CA VAL A 109 -1.11 -13.07 -10.53
C VAL A 109 -2.11 -12.69 -9.44
N LEU A 110 -3.15 -11.93 -9.81
CA LEU A 110 -4.16 -11.43 -8.88
C LEU A 110 -4.90 -12.57 -8.17
N ARG A 111 -5.11 -12.43 -6.86
CA ARG A 111 -5.79 -13.37 -5.97
C ARG A 111 -7.02 -12.80 -5.30
N ALA A 112 -6.94 -11.55 -4.81
CA ALA A 112 -8.03 -10.90 -4.09
C ALA A 112 -7.99 -9.38 -4.26
N ILE A 113 -9.12 -8.74 -3.96
CA ILE A 113 -9.27 -7.28 -3.90
C ILE A 113 -10.02 -6.95 -2.62
N TYR A 114 -9.49 -6.00 -1.81
CA TYR A 114 -10.12 -5.46 -0.62
C TYR A 114 -10.46 -4.00 -0.86
N ASP A 115 -11.73 -3.68 -1.07
CA ASP A 115 -12.24 -2.36 -1.49
C ASP A 115 -12.96 -1.57 -0.39
N HIS A 116 -12.88 -2.07 0.85
CA HIS A 116 -13.54 -1.50 2.03
C HIS A 116 -12.57 -0.77 2.99
N VAL A 117 -11.38 -0.44 2.50
CA VAL A 117 -10.27 0.10 3.32
C VAL A 117 -10.02 1.60 3.12
N GLY A 118 -10.89 2.28 2.39
CA GLY A 118 -10.70 3.68 2.04
C GLY A 118 -9.55 3.90 1.04
N ALA A 119 -8.81 4.98 1.19
CA ALA A 119 -7.64 5.29 0.34
C ALA A 119 -6.35 4.81 1.01
N PRO A 120 -5.84 3.61 0.68
CA PRO A 120 -4.64 3.07 1.28
C PRO A 120 -3.40 3.79 0.73
N TRP A 121 -2.71 4.55 1.59
CA TRP A 121 -1.41 5.13 1.25
C TRP A 121 -0.27 4.20 1.66
N ALA A 122 -0.38 3.61 2.84
CA ALA A 122 0.59 2.69 3.38
C ALA A 122 -0.06 1.35 3.72
N VAL A 123 0.66 0.28 3.48
CA VAL A 123 0.33 -1.08 3.93
C VAL A 123 1.54 -1.68 4.61
N CYS A 124 1.31 -2.42 5.70
CA CYS A 124 2.35 -3.10 6.46
C CYS A 124 1.82 -4.44 6.97
N ILE A 125 2.63 -5.50 6.90
CA ILE A 125 2.30 -6.80 7.48
C ILE A 125 3.14 -7.02 8.72
N SER A 126 2.48 -7.31 9.87
CA SER A 126 3.18 -7.62 11.11
C SER A 126 3.95 -8.93 11.00
N PRO A 127 5.09 -9.05 11.73
CA PRO A 127 5.84 -10.30 11.78
C PRO A 127 5.12 -11.35 12.62
N GLY A 128 5.68 -12.55 12.65
CA GLY A 128 5.23 -13.63 13.52
C GLY A 128 4.46 -14.72 12.78
N PRO A 129 4.00 -15.76 13.50
CA PRO A 129 3.26 -16.86 12.92
C PRO A 129 1.82 -16.51 12.54
N HIS A 130 1.22 -15.55 13.25
CA HIS A 130 -0.07 -14.93 12.91
C HIS A 130 0.21 -13.49 12.49
N GLN A 131 0.01 -13.22 11.22
CA GLN A 131 0.29 -11.92 10.65
C GLN A 131 -1.00 -11.11 10.46
N TYR A 132 -0.90 -9.81 10.69
CA TYR A 132 -1.97 -8.85 10.39
C TYR A 132 -1.53 -7.90 9.30
N LEU A 133 -2.47 -7.54 8.44
CA LEU A 133 -2.31 -6.47 7.46
C LEU A 133 -2.80 -5.15 8.08
N TYR A 134 -1.95 -4.15 8.13
CA TYR A 134 -2.30 -2.78 8.48
C TYR A 134 -2.39 -1.94 7.23
N SER A 135 -3.39 -1.06 7.17
CA SER A 135 -3.60 -0.14 6.05
C SER A 135 -4.04 1.22 6.53
N SER A 136 -3.38 2.27 6.07
CA SER A 136 -3.85 3.63 6.33
C SER A 136 -5.00 4.00 5.40
N ASN A 137 -5.98 4.73 5.94
CA ASN A 137 -7.00 5.43 5.17
C ASN A 137 -6.70 6.92 5.24
N SER A 138 -6.05 7.44 4.21
CA SER A 138 -5.66 8.86 4.14
C SER A 138 -6.16 9.46 2.84
N ASN A 139 -7.05 10.43 2.93
CA ASN A 139 -7.62 11.11 1.77
C ASN A 139 -7.43 12.63 1.89
N PRO A 140 -6.18 13.13 1.77
CA PRO A 140 -5.90 14.55 1.93
C PRO A 140 -6.41 15.39 0.77
N ASP A 141 -6.48 14.82 -0.42
CA ASP A 141 -6.65 15.59 -1.64
C ASP A 141 -8.09 15.65 -2.11
N GLN A 142 -9.01 14.98 -1.42
CA GLN A 142 -10.45 14.87 -1.78
C GLN A 142 -10.72 14.44 -3.24
N ASN A 143 -9.66 14.07 -3.98
CA ASN A 143 -9.72 13.76 -5.40
C ASN A 143 -10.10 12.31 -5.68
N VAL A 144 -10.27 11.50 -4.65
CA VAL A 144 -10.70 10.11 -4.80
C VAL A 144 -12.20 10.06 -4.55
N ALA A 145 -12.96 10.35 -5.59
CA ALA A 145 -14.43 10.43 -5.53
C ALA A 145 -15.13 9.14 -5.05
N ALA A 146 -14.41 8.02 -5.02
CA ALA A 146 -14.92 6.73 -4.56
C ALA A 146 -14.67 6.48 -3.06
N VAL A 147 -13.91 7.33 -2.39
CA VAL A 147 -13.58 7.18 -0.98
C VAL A 147 -14.34 8.21 -0.19
N ASN A 148 -15.11 7.76 0.78
CA ASN A 148 -15.85 8.64 1.68
C ASN A 148 -14.91 9.67 2.35
N ALA A 149 -15.48 10.74 2.88
CA ALA A 149 -14.74 11.84 3.52
C ALA A 149 -13.99 11.44 4.81
N VAL A 150 -14.00 10.16 5.18
CA VAL A 150 -13.33 9.66 6.38
C VAL A 150 -11.84 9.49 6.07
N THR A 151 -11.00 10.07 6.88
CA THR A 151 -9.54 10.02 6.79
C THR A 151 -8.91 9.93 8.17
N GLY A 152 -7.62 9.64 8.25
CA GLY A 152 -6.90 9.55 9.51
C GLY A 152 -7.19 8.28 10.30
N GLU A 153 -7.54 7.20 9.61
CA GLU A 153 -7.75 5.89 10.21
C GLU A 153 -6.67 4.90 9.77
N ILE A 154 -6.40 3.94 10.63
CA ILE A 154 -5.61 2.76 10.32
C ILE A 154 -6.48 1.53 10.56
N PHE A 155 -6.62 0.71 9.55
CA PHE A 155 -7.27 -0.60 9.63
C PHE A 155 -6.25 -1.65 10.07
N LYS A 156 -6.66 -2.55 10.98
CA LYS A 156 -6.01 -3.81 11.28
C LYS A 156 -6.89 -4.93 10.73
N MET A 157 -6.32 -5.77 9.90
CA MET A 157 -7.05 -6.81 9.16
C MET A 157 -6.34 -8.15 9.26
N GLU A 158 -7.10 -9.22 9.17
CA GLU A 158 -6.55 -10.53 8.79
C GLU A 158 -6.02 -10.47 7.35
N LEU A 159 -5.19 -11.44 6.97
CA LEU A 159 -4.62 -11.47 5.62
C LEU A 159 -5.65 -11.77 4.53
N ASP A 160 -6.84 -12.23 4.89
CA ASP A 160 -7.98 -12.41 3.98
C ASP A 160 -8.81 -11.14 3.75
N GLY A 161 -8.42 -10.03 4.37
CA GLY A 161 -9.10 -8.74 4.29
C GLY A 161 -10.16 -8.49 5.36
N THR A 162 -10.44 -9.46 6.24
CA THR A 162 -11.40 -9.28 7.34
C THR A 162 -10.88 -8.21 8.32
N VAL A 163 -11.63 -7.13 8.50
CA VAL A 163 -11.29 -6.07 9.45
C VAL A 163 -11.49 -6.55 10.88
N VAL A 164 -10.42 -6.65 11.65
CA VAL A 164 -10.45 -7.02 13.08
C VAL A 164 -10.43 -5.80 13.99
N GLY A 165 -10.02 -4.66 13.48
CA GLY A 165 -10.03 -3.41 14.24
C GLY A 165 -9.68 -2.21 13.39
N LYS A 166 -10.00 -1.04 13.94
CA LYS A 166 -9.73 0.25 13.33
C LYS A 166 -9.40 1.25 14.43
N PHE A 167 -8.41 2.11 14.22
CA PHE A 167 -8.03 3.13 15.18
C PHE A 167 -7.55 4.41 14.48
N GLY A 168 -7.40 5.48 15.27
CA GLY A 168 -7.11 6.80 14.75
C GLY A 168 -8.38 7.58 14.36
N LYS A 169 -8.23 8.86 14.22
CA LYS A 169 -9.23 9.80 13.69
C LYS A 169 -8.49 11.00 13.10
N SER A 170 -9.13 11.68 12.18
CA SER A 170 -8.54 12.86 11.55
C SER A 170 -8.25 13.97 12.55
N GLY A 171 -7.05 14.55 12.45
CA GLY A 171 -6.66 15.71 13.24
C GLY A 171 -5.17 15.89 13.39
N LYS A 172 -4.77 16.89 14.21
CA LYS A 172 -3.38 17.28 14.42
C LYS A 172 -2.87 17.09 15.86
N ARG A 173 -3.74 16.66 16.79
CA ARG A 173 -3.36 16.38 18.17
C ARG A 173 -2.63 15.05 18.27
N LEU A 174 -2.02 14.75 19.40
CA LEU A 174 -1.47 13.43 19.70
C LEU A 174 -2.55 12.36 19.59
N GLY A 175 -2.26 11.28 18.88
CA GLY A 175 -3.23 10.20 18.61
C GLY A 175 -4.28 10.51 17.54
N GLU A 176 -4.33 11.74 17.03
CA GLU A 176 -5.05 12.07 15.81
C GLU A 176 -4.09 11.91 14.62
N LEU A 177 -4.62 11.50 13.48
CA LEU A 177 -3.83 11.24 12.28
C LEU A 177 -4.28 12.16 11.14
N SER A 178 -3.32 12.68 10.40
CA SER A 178 -3.62 13.44 9.19
C SER A 178 -3.44 12.55 7.96
N THR A 179 -2.40 12.78 7.16
CA THR A 179 -2.07 11.88 6.03
C THR A 179 -0.97 10.93 6.47
N VAL A 180 -1.35 9.74 6.87
CA VAL A 180 -0.41 8.65 7.17
C VAL A 180 0.15 8.15 5.85
N HIS A 181 1.40 8.47 5.61
CA HIS A 181 2.12 8.15 4.37
C HIS A 181 2.84 6.81 4.46
N ASP A 182 3.30 6.46 5.68
CA ASP A 182 4.02 5.22 5.93
C ASP A 182 3.67 4.64 7.29
N ILE A 183 3.75 3.29 7.40
CA ILE A 183 3.46 2.51 8.60
C ILE A 183 4.57 1.49 8.82
N ASP A 184 5.18 1.51 10.01
CA ASP A 184 6.02 0.43 10.49
C ASP A 184 5.27 -0.37 11.57
N CYS A 185 4.99 -1.63 11.30
CA CYS A 185 4.23 -2.54 12.15
C CYS A 185 5.06 -3.75 12.62
N ARG A 186 6.39 -3.61 12.69
CA ARG A 186 7.31 -4.70 13.12
C ARG A 186 7.11 -5.13 14.57
N ASN A 187 6.42 -4.35 15.37
CA ASN A 187 6.04 -4.68 16.73
C ASN A 187 4.51 -4.74 16.82
N GLU A 188 3.94 -5.86 17.28
CA GLU A 188 2.48 -6.04 17.35
C GLU A 188 1.79 -5.07 18.32
N SER A 189 2.48 -4.63 19.37
CA SER A 189 1.94 -3.69 20.37
C SER A 189 2.23 -2.22 20.06
N GLU A 190 3.05 -1.93 19.06
CA GLU A 190 3.46 -0.58 18.71
C GLU A 190 3.47 -0.40 17.20
N ILE A 191 2.93 0.71 16.74
CA ILE A 191 2.98 1.12 15.34
C ILE A 191 3.66 2.48 15.26
N LEU A 192 4.61 2.61 14.34
CA LEU A 192 5.16 3.90 13.97
C LEU A 192 4.47 4.38 12.70
N VAL A 193 4.08 5.64 12.67
CA VAL A 193 3.47 6.27 11.49
C VAL A 193 4.22 7.52 11.08
N GLY A 194 4.43 7.68 9.79
CA GLY A 194 4.95 8.90 9.18
C GLY A 194 3.80 9.69 8.54
N GLU A 195 3.66 10.97 8.88
CA GLU A 195 2.58 11.84 8.39
C GLU A 195 3.16 12.99 7.57
N ILE A 196 2.77 13.11 6.30
CA ILE A 196 3.34 14.15 5.42
C ILE A 196 2.69 15.52 5.62
N VAL A 197 1.37 15.61 5.87
CA VAL A 197 0.68 16.89 6.03
C VAL A 197 0.92 17.51 7.42
N ALA A 198 1.07 16.66 8.42
CA ALA A 198 1.37 17.11 9.79
C ALA A 198 2.87 17.28 10.07
N TRP A 199 3.75 16.90 9.13
CA TRP A 199 5.21 16.98 9.24
C TRP A 199 5.76 16.34 10.52
N ARG A 200 5.29 15.12 10.83
CA ARG A 200 5.66 14.42 12.06
C ARG A 200 5.68 12.92 11.90
N ALA A 201 6.30 12.25 12.86
CA ALA A 201 6.12 10.83 13.10
C ALA A 201 5.47 10.63 14.47
N GLN A 202 4.64 9.62 14.61
CA GLN A 202 4.04 9.22 15.88
C GLN A 202 4.31 7.75 16.16
N LYS A 203 4.56 7.42 17.43
CA LYS A 203 4.52 6.06 17.96
C LYS A 203 3.17 5.86 18.65
N LEU A 204 2.42 4.87 18.18
CA LEU A 204 1.12 4.52 18.72
C LEU A 204 1.24 3.18 19.45
N THR A 205 0.88 3.15 20.73
CA THR A 205 0.80 1.92 21.51
C THR A 205 -0.60 1.34 21.34
N LEU A 206 -0.69 0.14 20.81
CA LEU A 206 -1.95 -0.57 20.68
C LEU A 206 -2.25 -1.25 22.02
N GLY A 207 -3.21 -0.73 22.78
CA GLY A 207 -3.70 -1.36 23.99
C GLY A 207 -4.34 -2.71 23.69
N ALA A 208 -4.29 -3.65 24.66
CA ALA A 208 -5.14 -4.83 24.61
C ALA A 208 -6.60 -4.39 24.39
N ALA A 209 -7.32 -5.05 23.48
CA ALA A 209 -8.72 -4.76 23.24
C ALA A 209 -9.46 -4.84 24.60
N GLY A 210 -9.93 -3.70 25.11
CA GLY A 210 -10.76 -3.67 26.30
C GLY A 210 -11.97 -4.58 26.09
N PRO A 211 -12.54 -5.14 27.17
CA PRO A 211 -13.70 -6.01 27.04
C PRO A 211 -14.79 -5.27 26.25
N ARG A 212 -15.29 -5.93 25.19
CA ARG A 212 -16.44 -5.39 24.45
C ARG A 212 -17.58 -5.25 25.43
N THR A 213 -17.95 -4.03 25.80
CA THR A 213 -19.21 -3.79 26.49
C THR A 213 -20.32 -4.11 25.49
N SER A 214 -20.96 -5.24 25.68
CA SER A 214 -22.20 -5.59 24.97
C SER A 214 -23.26 -4.58 25.40
N ASN A 215 -23.49 -3.52 24.64
CA ASN A 215 -24.69 -2.72 24.78
C ASN A 215 -25.85 -3.51 24.19
N THR A 216 -26.46 -4.37 25.02
CA THR A 216 -27.84 -4.78 24.86
C THR A 216 -28.74 -3.60 25.23
N LYS A 217 -29.31 -2.96 24.23
CA LYS A 217 -30.61 -2.28 24.30
C LYS A 217 -31.27 -2.36 22.94
#